data_3b569de9f70a5bcc4d3fae39cb3536ca
#
_entry.id   3b569de9f70a5bcc4d3fae39cb3536ca
#
_cell.length_a   1.000
_cell.length_b   1.000
_cell.length_c   1.000
_cell.angle_alpha   90.00
_cell.angle_beta   90.00
_cell.angle_gamma   90.00
#
_symmetry.space_group_name_H-M   'P 1'
#
loop_
_entity.id
_entity.type
_entity.pdbx_description
1 polymer ?
#
loop_
_entity_poly.entity_id
_entity_poly.type
_entity_poly.pdbx_seq_one_letter_code
_entity_poly.pdbx_strand_id
1 'polypeptide(L)'
;MIVQALTRDGVTLRFCEEGQRQSPETLVFANSLGTDLRIWLDVIRAFRDTKRIVRYDKRGHGMSDAPDAPYSLDDHVDDLDALLEHLEIDDAIVVGVSVGGMIAQGLALKSPERVRGLVLCDTAAKIGTYDAWDERIEAIRSGDLEAIAPV
;
A
#
# COMPACT_ATOMS: atom_id res chain seq x y z
N MET A 1 -3.62 -17.64 -5.79
CA MET A 1 -2.93 -16.55 -5.04
C MET A 1 -1.92 -17.21 -4.11
N ILE A 2 -0.65 -16.92 -4.28
CA ILE A 2 0.43 -17.35 -3.39
C ILE A 2 0.90 -16.11 -2.64
N VAL A 3 0.80 -16.16 -1.31
CA VAL A 3 1.28 -15.08 -0.45
C VAL A 3 2.75 -15.33 -0.11
N GLN A 4 3.58 -14.34 -0.37
CA GLN A 4 5.01 -14.32 -0.09
C GLN A 4 5.31 -13.40 1.08
N ALA A 5 6.55 -13.38 1.55
CA ALA A 5 6.98 -12.55 2.67
C ALA A 5 8.34 -11.92 2.37
N LEU A 6 8.46 -10.65 2.73
CA LEU A 6 9.72 -9.92 2.82
C LEU A 6 9.90 -9.46 4.26
N THR A 7 11.00 -9.83 4.90
CA THR A 7 11.35 -9.32 6.22
C THR A 7 12.52 -8.35 6.10
N ARG A 8 12.31 -7.12 6.59
CA ARG A 8 13.33 -6.07 6.67
C ARG A 8 13.21 -5.33 8.00
N ASP A 9 14.33 -5.08 8.64
CA ASP A 9 14.43 -4.34 9.90
C ASP A 9 13.44 -4.82 10.98
N GLY A 10 13.21 -6.15 11.02
CA GLY A 10 12.30 -6.79 11.98
C GLY A 10 10.82 -6.71 11.63
N VAL A 11 10.45 -6.14 10.48
CA VAL A 11 9.06 -6.08 9.98
C VAL A 11 8.89 -7.01 8.79
N THR A 12 7.88 -7.87 8.84
CA THR A 12 7.54 -8.77 7.73
C THR A 12 6.35 -8.24 6.96
N LEU A 13 6.57 -7.92 5.70
CA LEU A 13 5.51 -7.58 4.75
C LEU A 13 5.02 -8.83 4.03
N ARG A 14 3.71 -8.92 3.84
CA ARG A 14 3.07 -9.95 3.03
C ARG A 14 2.65 -9.37 1.69
N PHE A 15 2.96 -10.09 0.63
CA PHE A 15 2.66 -9.65 -0.72
C PHE A 15 2.29 -10.82 -1.64
N CYS A 16 1.69 -10.49 -2.77
CA CYS A 16 1.41 -11.40 -3.87
C CYS A 16 2.00 -10.83 -5.15
N GLU A 17 2.73 -11.67 -5.87
CA GLU A 17 3.14 -11.41 -7.24
C GLU A 17 2.34 -12.32 -8.17
N GLU A 18 1.65 -11.73 -9.13
CA GLU A 18 0.72 -12.40 -10.03
C GLU A 18 0.87 -11.90 -11.47
N GLY A 19 0.15 -12.55 -12.38
CA GLY A 19 0.11 -12.14 -13.79
C GLY A 19 1.34 -12.57 -14.59
N GLN A 20 1.71 -11.75 -15.56
CA GLN A 20 2.80 -12.03 -16.49
C GLN A 20 4.12 -11.47 -15.96
N ARG A 21 4.86 -12.29 -15.24
CA ARG A 21 6.12 -11.88 -14.57
C ARG A 21 7.16 -11.27 -15.51
N GLN A 22 7.15 -11.66 -16.77
CA GLN A 22 8.07 -11.14 -17.80
C GLN A 22 7.49 -9.95 -18.58
N SER A 23 6.30 -9.44 -18.19
CA SER A 23 5.75 -8.25 -18.80
C SER A 23 6.67 -7.05 -18.59
N PRO A 24 6.86 -6.20 -19.62
CA PRO A 24 7.61 -4.95 -19.46
C PRO A 24 6.85 -3.91 -18.63
N GLU A 25 5.61 -4.18 -18.24
CA GLU A 25 4.80 -3.27 -17.45
C GLU A 25 4.38 -3.94 -16.14
N THR A 26 4.77 -3.31 -15.04
CA THR A 26 4.43 -3.76 -13.68
C THR A 26 3.42 -2.80 -13.06
N LEU A 27 2.33 -3.35 -12.52
CA LEU A 27 1.34 -2.65 -11.70
C LEU A 27 1.57 -3.01 -10.23
N VAL A 28 1.74 -2.00 -9.39
CA VAL A 28 1.92 -2.16 -7.94
C VAL A 28 0.76 -1.50 -7.22
N PHE A 29 0.08 -2.22 -6.34
CA PHE A 29 -1.15 -1.78 -5.71
C PHE A 29 -0.97 -1.52 -4.22
N ALA A 30 -1.21 -0.28 -3.80
CA ALA A 30 -1.16 0.19 -2.41
C ALA A 30 -2.58 0.49 -1.90
N ASN A 31 -3.04 -0.28 -0.92
CA ASN A 31 -4.40 -0.26 -0.38
C ASN A 31 -4.65 0.87 0.63
N SER A 32 -5.94 1.13 0.90
CA SER A 32 -6.42 2.13 1.86
C SER A 32 -6.12 1.77 3.31
N LEU A 33 -6.32 2.71 4.23
CA LEU A 33 -6.32 2.47 5.67
C LEU A 33 -7.44 1.46 6.03
N GLY A 34 -7.12 0.54 6.95
CA GLY A 34 -8.08 -0.48 7.41
C GLY A 34 -8.43 -1.56 6.39
N THR A 35 -7.73 -1.62 5.24
CA THR A 35 -7.96 -2.61 4.19
C THR A 35 -6.68 -3.41 3.90
N ASP A 36 -6.82 -4.52 3.18
CA ASP A 36 -5.71 -5.37 2.78
C ASP A 36 -5.64 -5.57 1.25
N LEU A 37 -4.65 -6.34 0.80
CA LEU A 37 -4.37 -6.60 -0.61
C LEU A 37 -5.55 -7.20 -1.39
N ARG A 38 -6.60 -7.69 -0.70
CA ARG A 38 -7.77 -8.32 -1.33
C ARG A 38 -8.72 -7.32 -1.98
N ILE A 39 -8.69 -6.04 -1.60
CA ILE A 39 -9.53 -5.01 -2.24
C ILE A 39 -9.29 -4.89 -3.75
N TRP A 40 -8.15 -5.35 -4.22
CA TRP A 40 -7.73 -5.27 -5.62
C TRP A 40 -8.12 -6.50 -6.46
N LEU A 41 -8.74 -7.52 -5.86
CA LEU A 41 -9.01 -8.80 -6.55
C LEU A 41 -9.83 -8.65 -7.83
N ASP A 42 -10.81 -7.76 -7.85
CA ASP A 42 -11.64 -7.55 -9.04
C ASP A 42 -10.91 -6.72 -10.10
N VAL A 43 -10.15 -5.71 -9.67
CA VAL A 43 -9.38 -4.83 -10.56
C VAL A 43 -8.32 -5.63 -11.32
N ILE A 44 -7.55 -6.48 -10.61
CA ILE A 44 -6.43 -7.21 -11.23
C ILE A 44 -6.88 -8.23 -12.28
N ARG A 45 -8.14 -8.68 -12.25
CA ARG A 45 -8.68 -9.60 -13.27
C ARG A 45 -8.56 -9.04 -14.69
N ALA A 46 -8.65 -7.71 -14.83
CA ALA A 46 -8.54 -7.05 -16.13
C ALA A 46 -7.10 -6.98 -16.66
N PHE A 47 -6.08 -7.17 -15.80
CA PHE A 47 -4.68 -6.93 -16.14
C PHE A 47 -3.78 -8.16 -16.05
N ARG A 48 -4.17 -9.19 -15.29
CA ARG A 48 -3.31 -10.33 -14.97
C ARG A 48 -2.83 -11.13 -16.18
N ASP A 49 -3.55 -11.08 -17.29
CA ASP A 49 -3.18 -11.81 -18.49
C ASP A 49 -2.14 -11.06 -19.34
N THR A 50 -1.87 -9.80 -19.04
CA THR A 50 -0.95 -8.94 -19.81
C THR A 50 0.11 -8.22 -18.99
N LYS A 51 -0.08 -8.05 -17.70
CA LYS A 51 0.80 -7.26 -16.82
C LYS A 51 1.39 -8.11 -15.71
N ARG A 52 2.56 -7.70 -15.22
CA ARG A 52 3.09 -8.13 -13.92
C ARG A 52 2.34 -7.37 -12.84
N ILE A 53 1.88 -8.04 -11.80
CA ILE A 53 1.06 -7.45 -10.75
C ILE A 53 1.66 -7.74 -9.39
N VAL A 54 1.85 -6.70 -8.58
CA VAL A 54 2.26 -6.80 -7.18
C VAL A 54 1.20 -6.15 -6.31
N ARG A 55 0.75 -6.86 -5.29
CA ARG A 55 -0.13 -6.36 -4.23
C ARG A 55 0.47 -6.72 -2.90
N TYR A 56 0.40 -5.82 -1.93
CA TYR A 56 0.98 -6.07 -0.62
C TYR A 56 0.10 -5.54 0.50
N ASP A 57 0.25 -6.11 1.66
CA ASP A 57 -0.28 -5.58 2.91
C ASP A 57 0.80 -4.69 3.53
N LYS A 58 0.49 -3.41 3.74
CA LYS A 58 1.41 -2.51 4.44
C LYS A 58 1.52 -2.89 5.92
N ARG A 59 2.58 -2.47 6.61
CA ARG A 59 2.72 -2.67 8.06
C ARG A 59 1.43 -2.28 8.79
N GLY A 60 1.07 -3.02 9.83
CA GLY A 60 -0.15 -2.83 10.59
C GLY A 60 -1.45 -3.27 9.89
N HIS A 61 -1.38 -3.90 8.71
CA HIS A 61 -2.55 -4.30 7.93
C HIS A 61 -2.44 -5.73 7.41
N GLY A 62 -3.62 -6.34 7.20
CA GLY A 62 -3.74 -7.65 6.60
C GLY A 62 -2.95 -8.74 7.33
N MET A 63 -2.04 -9.39 6.60
CA MET A 63 -1.18 -10.45 7.13
C MET A 63 0.27 -9.97 7.39
N SER A 64 0.56 -8.69 7.17
CA SER A 64 1.86 -8.10 7.51
C SER A 64 1.99 -7.86 9.01
N ASP A 65 3.22 -7.75 9.49
CA ASP A 65 3.47 -7.47 10.90
C ASP A 65 2.92 -6.11 11.31
N ALA A 66 2.53 -6.01 12.57
CA ALA A 66 2.08 -4.78 13.21
C ALA A 66 3.06 -4.43 14.35
N PRO A 67 4.21 -3.82 14.05
CA PRO A 67 5.13 -3.35 15.08
C PRO A 67 4.47 -2.28 15.95
N ASP A 68 5.15 -1.89 17.03
CA ASP A 68 4.63 -0.84 17.91
C ASP A 68 4.44 0.49 17.16
N ALA A 69 3.28 1.10 17.34
CA ALA A 69 2.95 2.41 16.79
C ALA A 69 3.68 3.55 17.55
N PRO A 70 3.83 4.76 16.98
CA PRO A 70 3.20 5.23 15.73
C PRO A 70 4.01 4.87 14.47
N TYR A 71 3.32 4.77 13.32
CA TYR A 71 3.93 4.67 12.00
C TYR A 71 3.87 6.03 11.28
N SER A 72 4.96 6.43 10.67
CA SER A 72 4.99 7.57 9.77
C SER A 72 4.61 7.19 8.34
N LEU A 73 4.35 8.18 7.48
CA LEU A 73 4.19 7.93 6.05
C LEU A 73 5.51 7.39 5.46
N ASP A 74 6.65 7.89 5.92
CA ASP A 74 7.97 7.48 5.45
C ASP A 74 8.23 6.00 5.75
N ASP A 75 7.78 5.47 6.88
CA ASP A 75 7.87 4.03 7.17
C ASP A 75 7.17 3.17 6.11
N HIS A 76 6.00 3.61 5.66
CA HIS A 76 5.25 2.91 4.60
C HIS A 76 5.89 3.07 3.23
N VAL A 77 6.48 4.23 2.95
CA VAL A 77 7.23 4.49 1.70
C VAL A 77 8.47 3.60 1.65
N ASP A 78 9.20 3.51 2.76
CA ASP A 78 10.40 2.68 2.89
C ASP A 78 10.09 1.20 2.72
N ASP A 79 8.97 0.75 3.26
CA ASP A 79 8.48 -0.63 3.07
C ASP A 79 8.20 -0.94 1.59
N LEU A 80 7.51 -0.03 0.89
CA LEU A 80 7.19 -0.23 -0.51
C LEU A 80 8.45 -0.18 -1.37
N ASP A 81 9.35 0.76 -1.12
CA ASP A 81 10.64 0.87 -1.80
C ASP A 81 11.46 -0.41 -1.67
N ALA A 82 11.56 -0.93 -0.44
CA ALA A 82 12.25 -2.19 -0.17
C ALA A 82 11.59 -3.41 -0.85
N LEU A 83 10.26 -3.42 -0.95
CA LEU A 83 9.54 -4.47 -1.66
C LEU A 83 9.85 -4.42 -3.15
N LEU A 84 9.89 -3.24 -3.76
CA LEU A 84 10.24 -3.09 -5.18
C LEU A 84 11.70 -3.48 -5.43
N GLU A 85 12.62 -3.08 -4.55
CA GLU A 85 14.03 -3.51 -4.59
C GLU A 85 14.15 -5.04 -4.54
N HIS A 86 13.47 -5.68 -3.58
CA HIS A 86 13.47 -7.14 -3.44
C HIS A 86 12.96 -7.88 -4.68
N LEU A 87 11.98 -7.29 -5.37
CA LEU A 87 11.38 -7.85 -6.58
C LEU A 87 12.09 -7.43 -7.87
N GLU A 88 13.19 -6.65 -7.76
CA GLU A 88 13.94 -6.11 -8.89
C GLU A 88 13.02 -5.33 -9.86
N ILE A 89 12.21 -4.41 -9.29
CA ILE A 89 11.27 -3.56 -10.03
C ILE A 89 11.77 -2.12 -10.00
N ASP A 90 12.18 -1.61 -11.16
CA ASP A 90 12.73 -0.25 -11.34
C ASP A 90 11.85 0.65 -12.22
N ASP A 91 10.67 0.22 -12.62
CA ASP A 91 9.82 0.97 -13.55
C ASP A 91 8.35 0.57 -13.41
N ALA A 92 7.74 0.86 -12.28
CA ALA A 92 6.37 0.48 -11.95
C ALA A 92 5.35 1.59 -12.19
N ILE A 93 4.13 1.21 -12.55
CA ILE A 93 2.94 2.04 -12.37
C ILE A 93 2.37 1.71 -10.98
N VAL A 94 2.42 2.69 -10.08
CA VAL A 94 1.92 2.51 -8.71
C VAL A 94 0.49 3.02 -8.61
N VAL A 95 -0.42 2.14 -8.25
CA VAL A 95 -1.86 2.39 -8.09
C VAL A 95 -2.17 2.47 -6.60
N GLY A 96 -2.56 3.63 -6.13
CA GLY A 96 -2.81 3.85 -4.71
C GLY A 96 -4.18 4.46 -4.44
N VAL A 97 -4.87 3.92 -3.44
CA VAL A 97 -6.14 4.48 -2.95
C VAL A 97 -5.97 5.07 -1.55
N SER A 98 -6.49 6.29 -1.32
CA SER A 98 -6.44 6.98 -0.03
C SER A 98 -4.99 7.07 0.49
N VAL A 99 -4.66 6.55 1.68
CA VAL A 99 -3.28 6.52 2.21
C VAL A 99 -2.31 5.78 1.26
N GLY A 100 -2.78 4.77 0.52
CA GLY A 100 -1.97 4.11 -0.50
C GLY A 100 -1.54 5.06 -1.62
N GLY A 101 -2.38 6.05 -1.96
CA GLY A 101 -2.00 7.10 -2.90
C GLY A 101 -0.98 8.08 -2.34
N MET A 102 -1.00 8.35 -1.02
CA MET A 102 0.06 9.14 -0.35
C MET A 102 1.39 8.38 -0.37
N ILE A 103 1.36 7.07 -0.11
CA ILE A 103 2.55 6.20 -0.18
C ILE A 103 3.14 6.21 -1.60
N ALA A 104 2.28 6.09 -2.63
CA ALA A 104 2.69 6.14 -4.03
C ALA A 104 3.36 7.47 -4.41
N GLN A 105 2.81 8.60 -3.93
CA GLN A 105 3.42 9.93 -4.11
C GLN A 105 4.76 10.03 -3.37
N GLY A 106 4.84 9.54 -2.12
CA GLY A 106 6.08 9.50 -1.34
C GLY A 106 7.17 8.68 -2.03
N LEU A 107 6.81 7.51 -2.58
CA LEU A 107 7.76 6.69 -3.34
C LEU A 107 8.27 7.40 -4.59
N ALA A 108 7.40 8.08 -5.34
CA ALA A 108 7.81 8.82 -6.53
C ALA A 108 8.73 10.00 -6.22
N LEU A 109 8.64 10.57 -5.01
CA LEU A 109 9.56 11.61 -4.53
C LEU A 109 10.89 11.03 -4.05
N LYS A 110 10.85 9.87 -3.38
CA LYS A 110 12.04 9.23 -2.81
C LYS A 110 12.88 8.50 -3.85
N SER A 111 12.22 7.69 -4.70
CA SER A 111 12.85 6.78 -5.67
C SER A 111 12.17 6.94 -7.04
N PRO A 112 12.32 8.12 -7.69
CA PRO A 112 11.63 8.43 -8.96
C PRO A 112 11.98 7.46 -10.09
N GLU A 113 13.16 6.84 -10.06
CA GLU A 113 13.60 5.83 -11.03
C GLU A 113 12.76 4.55 -10.96
N ARG A 114 12.12 4.26 -9.84
CA ARG A 114 11.25 3.07 -9.67
C ARG A 114 9.81 3.31 -10.13
N VAL A 115 9.46 4.56 -10.46
CA VAL A 115 8.07 4.95 -10.71
C VAL A 115 7.90 5.48 -12.12
N ARG A 116 7.33 4.68 -13.02
CA ARG A 116 6.92 5.09 -14.37
C ARG A 116 5.72 6.03 -14.35
N GLY A 117 4.79 5.80 -13.44
CA GLY A 117 3.57 6.59 -13.34
C GLY A 117 2.76 6.27 -12.09
N LEU A 118 1.82 7.15 -11.78
CA LEU A 118 0.92 7.04 -10.64
C LEU A 118 -0.53 7.00 -11.10
N VAL A 119 -1.31 6.10 -10.49
CA VAL A 119 -2.78 6.13 -10.53
C VAL A 119 -3.27 6.42 -9.12
N LEU A 120 -3.81 7.61 -8.92
CA LEU A 120 -4.19 8.14 -7.62
C LEU A 120 -5.71 8.15 -7.49
N CYS A 121 -6.24 7.32 -6.58
CA CYS A 121 -7.67 7.15 -6.36
C CYS A 121 -8.03 7.67 -4.97
N ASP A 122 -9.04 8.55 -4.89
CA ASP A 122 -9.57 9.10 -3.63
C ASP A 122 -8.48 9.49 -2.62
N THR A 123 -7.51 10.27 -3.08
CA THR A 123 -6.31 10.63 -2.32
C THR A 123 -5.94 12.10 -2.55
N ALA A 124 -5.01 12.58 -1.74
CA ALA A 124 -4.44 13.91 -1.83
C ALA A 124 -3.00 13.91 -1.27
N ALA A 125 -2.26 15.00 -1.43
CA ALA A 125 -0.96 15.17 -0.79
C ALA A 125 -1.07 15.23 0.75
N LYS A 126 -2.23 15.64 1.27
CA LYS A 126 -2.59 15.62 2.69
C LYS A 126 -4.07 15.27 2.82
N ILE A 127 -4.39 14.26 3.62
CA ILE A 127 -5.75 13.79 3.87
C ILE A 127 -6.18 14.21 5.27
N GLY A 128 -7.27 15.02 5.35
CA GLY A 128 -7.86 15.47 6.60
C GLY A 128 -7.04 16.53 7.34
N THR A 129 -7.50 16.86 8.53
CA THR A 129 -6.85 17.78 9.47
C THR A 129 -6.41 17.02 10.72
N TYR A 130 -5.52 17.59 11.52
CA TYR A 130 -5.12 17.00 12.79
C TYR A 130 -6.32 16.74 13.69
N ASP A 131 -7.20 17.72 13.86
CA ASP A 131 -8.38 17.60 14.74
C ASP A 131 -9.30 16.45 14.31
N ALA A 132 -9.56 16.30 13.00
CA ALA A 132 -10.38 15.21 12.49
C ALA A 132 -9.73 13.82 12.68
N TRP A 133 -8.41 13.74 12.63
CA TRP A 133 -7.69 12.49 12.91
C TRP A 133 -7.64 12.18 14.40
N ASP A 134 -7.46 13.18 15.26
CA ASP A 134 -7.46 13.00 16.71
C ASP A 134 -8.83 12.52 17.21
N GLU A 135 -9.92 13.07 16.69
CA GLU A 135 -11.28 12.59 16.99
C GLU A 135 -11.45 11.10 16.61
N ARG A 136 -10.97 10.69 15.43
CA ARG A 136 -11.02 9.27 15.01
C ARG A 136 -10.16 8.38 15.89
N ILE A 137 -8.97 8.82 16.24
CA ILE A 137 -8.05 8.06 17.10
C ILE A 137 -8.68 7.85 18.48
N GLU A 138 -9.27 8.88 19.06
CA GLU A 138 -9.96 8.78 20.37
C GLU A 138 -11.19 7.86 20.29
N ALA A 139 -11.98 7.92 19.21
CA ALA A 139 -13.09 6.99 18.99
C ALA A 139 -12.61 5.53 18.94
N ILE A 140 -11.52 5.25 18.22
CA ILE A 140 -10.93 3.90 18.16
C ILE A 140 -10.44 3.46 19.55
N ARG A 141 -9.75 4.33 20.28
CA ARG A 141 -9.21 4.03 21.61
C ARG A 141 -10.31 3.77 22.66
N SER A 142 -11.45 4.47 22.53
CA SER A 142 -12.61 4.26 23.37
C SER A 142 -13.44 3.03 23.02
N GLY A 143 -13.11 2.36 21.90
CA GLY A 143 -13.85 1.19 21.38
C GLY A 143 -15.11 1.55 20.59
N ASP A 144 -15.33 2.82 20.29
CA ASP A 144 -16.44 3.30 19.46
C ASP A 144 -16.11 3.13 17.97
N LEU A 145 -16.22 1.90 17.48
CA LEU A 145 -15.96 1.59 16.08
C LEU A 145 -17.07 2.10 15.14
N GLU A 146 -18.28 2.36 15.66
CA GLU A 146 -19.40 2.90 14.86
C GLU A 146 -19.12 4.35 14.45
N ALA A 147 -18.41 5.10 15.28
CA ALA A 147 -18.05 6.50 14.97
C ALA A 147 -17.08 6.64 13.79
N ILE A 148 -16.37 5.55 13.40
CA ILE A 148 -15.41 5.55 12.30
C ILE A 148 -15.88 4.81 11.06
N ALA A 149 -16.98 4.09 11.14
CA ALA A 149 -17.62 3.43 10.01
C ALA A 149 -18.75 4.35 9.49
N PRO A 150 -18.52 5.12 8.42
CA PRO A 150 -19.63 5.83 7.79
C PRO A 150 -20.63 4.80 7.26
N VAL A 151 -21.88 5.01 7.60
CA VAL A 151 -23.03 4.25 7.07
C VAL A 151 -23.18 4.48 5.57
#